data_0dc52c4493d51e5318a2a7f4cd5cf609
#
_entry.id   0dc52c4493d51e5318a2a7f4cd5cf609
#
_cell.length_a   1.000
_cell.length_b   1.000
_cell.length_c   1.000
_cell.angle_alpha   90.00
_cell.angle_beta   90.00
_cell.angle_gamma   90.00
#
_symmetry.space_group_name_H-M   'P 1'
#
loop_
_entity.id
_entity.type
_entity.pdbx_description
1 polymer ?
#
loop_
_entity_poly.entity_id
_entity_poly.type
_entity_poly.pdbx_seq_one_letter_code
_entity_poly.pdbx_strand_id
1 'polypeptide(L)'
;MRHRVVVGVSGSSGSPTALHRAAGEARVRGAELWVVLAWQGPGGDVASRGPAGAAVLAAARAAAVERLRLALDTAFGAGGPGVTLEGHAVRATAGAALVDAVDGPEDLLVVGTGARGAIRRLLRPSVARYCLAHAPCPVLTVPPSPLQAELDAVHRRNVWRLPLDARELAE
;
A
#
# COMPACT_ATOMS: atom_id res chain seq x y z
N MET A 1 14.41 15.01 16.89
CA MET A 1 13.56 14.67 15.72
C MET A 1 13.05 13.27 15.96
N ARG A 2 11.75 13.02 15.72
CA ARG A 2 11.21 11.66 15.86
C ARG A 2 11.40 10.97 14.51
N HIS A 3 12.02 9.80 14.53
CA HIS A 3 12.19 8.97 13.34
C HIS A 3 10.83 8.44 12.90
N ARG A 4 10.66 8.26 11.58
CA ARG A 4 9.43 7.75 10.98
C ARG A 4 9.69 6.40 10.31
N VAL A 5 8.72 5.52 10.42
CA VAL A 5 8.60 4.37 9.52
C VAL A 5 7.42 4.65 8.60
N VAL A 6 7.71 4.96 7.35
CA VAL A 6 6.70 5.27 6.32
C VAL A 6 6.34 4.00 5.58
N VAL A 7 5.04 3.70 5.43
CA VAL A 7 4.58 2.52 4.68
C VAL A 7 3.48 2.87 3.69
N GLY A 8 3.61 2.34 2.48
CA GLY A 8 2.61 2.50 1.43
C GLY A 8 1.52 1.44 1.49
N VAL A 9 0.25 1.86 1.39
CA VAL A 9 -0.89 0.97 1.24
C VAL A 9 -1.65 1.27 -0.05
N SER A 10 -2.12 0.23 -0.71
CA SER A 10 -2.89 0.35 -1.96
C SER A 10 -4.35 -0.09 -1.81
N GLY A 11 -4.75 -0.56 -0.62
CA GLY A 11 -6.03 -1.23 -0.41
C GLY A 11 -6.11 -2.61 -1.07
N SER A 12 -4.97 -3.18 -1.51
CA SER A 12 -4.89 -4.55 -2.02
C SER A 12 -4.48 -5.52 -0.92
N SER A 13 -4.72 -6.82 -1.16
CA SER A 13 -4.43 -7.92 -0.23
C SER A 13 -2.97 -8.03 0.27
N GLY A 14 -2.00 -7.41 -0.41
CA GLY A 14 -0.61 -7.35 0.06
C GLY A 14 -0.31 -6.27 1.11
N SER A 15 -1.25 -5.35 1.37
CA SER A 15 -1.05 -4.25 2.31
C SER A 15 -0.91 -4.69 3.77
N PRO A 16 -1.66 -5.66 4.30
CA PRO A 16 -1.55 -6.07 5.70
C PRO A 16 -0.16 -6.55 6.10
N THR A 17 0.50 -7.37 5.26
CA THR A 17 1.85 -7.87 5.55
C THR A 17 2.88 -6.74 5.66
N ALA A 18 2.81 -5.76 4.74
CA ALA A 18 3.68 -4.59 4.79
C ALA A 18 3.39 -3.72 6.02
N LEU A 19 2.11 -3.53 6.38
CA LEU A 19 1.70 -2.78 7.56
C LEU A 19 2.21 -3.42 8.86
N HIS A 20 2.04 -4.73 9.03
CA HIS A 20 2.57 -5.45 10.20
C HIS A 20 4.09 -5.38 10.29
N ARG A 21 4.78 -5.52 9.15
CA ARG A 21 6.24 -5.37 9.13
C ARG A 21 6.66 -3.97 9.52
N ALA A 22 6.02 -2.94 8.97
CA ALA A 22 6.31 -1.55 9.29
C ALA A 22 6.05 -1.22 10.76
N ALA A 23 4.94 -1.71 11.34
CA ALA A 23 4.65 -1.55 12.76
C ALA A 23 5.70 -2.24 13.65
N GLY A 24 6.19 -3.42 13.23
CA GLY A 24 7.32 -4.11 13.90
C GLY A 24 8.59 -3.27 13.89
N GLU A 25 8.97 -2.72 12.74
CA GLU A 25 10.13 -1.83 12.60
C GLU A 25 9.97 -0.55 13.43
N ALA A 26 8.77 0.06 13.43
CA ALA A 26 8.49 1.26 14.22
C ALA A 26 8.65 1.00 15.72
N ARG A 27 8.16 -0.15 16.22
CA ARG A 27 8.34 -0.55 17.63
C ARG A 27 9.82 -0.72 18.00
N VAL A 28 10.58 -1.43 17.17
CA VAL A 28 12.01 -1.67 17.42
C VAL A 28 12.82 -0.38 17.41
N ARG A 29 12.45 0.58 16.57
CA ARG A 29 13.15 1.86 16.41
C ARG A 29 12.66 2.96 17.36
N GLY A 30 11.56 2.73 18.08
CA GLY A 30 10.89 3.80 18.84
C GLY A 30 10.40 4.94 17.95
N ALA A 31 10.00 4.61 16.72
CA ALA A 31 9.60 5.54 15.68
C ALA A 31 8.07 5.65 15.56
N GLU A 32 7.60 6.72 14.92
CA GLU A 32 6.19 6.86 14.53
C GLU A 32 5.92 6.05 13.24
N LEU A 33 4.73 5.46 13.16
CA LEU A 33 4.27 4.74 11.97
C LEU A 33 3.43 5.67 11.09
N TRP A 34 3.93 6.00 9.90
CA TRP A 34 3.24 6.82 8.91
C TRP A 34 2.71 5.95 7.78
N VAL A 35 1.39 5.89 7.66
CA VAL A 35 0.72 5.06 6.64
C VAL A 35 0.19 5.95 5.53
N VAL A 36 0.70 5.76 4.31
CA VAL A 36 0.41 6.60 3.16
C VAL A 36 -0.40 5.83 2.12
N LEU A 37 -1.57 6.34 1.78
CA LEU A 37 -2.38 5.91 0.64
C LEU A 37 -2.38 7.01 -0.42
N ALA A 38 -1.75 6.73 -1.55
CA ALA A 38 -1.79 7.64 -2.70
C ALA A 38 -3.05 7.42 -3.52
N TRP A 39 -3.67 8.53 -3.95
CA TRP A 39 -4.86 8.49 -4.80
C TRP A 39 -4.78 9.51 -5.94
N GLN A 40 -5.51 9.26 -6.99
CA GLN A 40 -5.66 10.15 -8.14
C GLN A 40 -7.14 10.30 -8.48
N GLY A 41 -7.53 11.46 -8.99
CA GLY A 41 -8.88 11.67 -9.49
C GLY A 41 -9.15 10.82 -10.74
N PRO A 42 -10.38 10.32 -10.93
CA PRO A 42 -10.76 9.64 -12.16
C PRO A 42 -10.57 10.57 -13.35
N GLY A 43 -9.97 10.06 -14.45
CA GLY A 43 -9.66 10.87 -15.63
C GLY A 43 -8.47 11.81 -15.49
N GLY A 44 -7.69 11.72 -14.40
CA GLY A 44 -6.52 12.56 -14.17
C GLY A 44 -6.83 14.04 -13.94
N ASP A 45 -5.85 14.91 -14.20
CA ASP A 45 -5.99 16.36 -13.96
C ASP A 45 -6.97 17.06 -14.92
N VAL A 46 -7.23 16.47 -16.08
CA VAL A 46 -8.14 17.06 -17.09
C VAL A 46 -9.59 16.99 -16.62
N ALA A 47 -10.02 15.86 -16.09
CA ALA A 47 -11.41 15.67 -15.61
C ALA A 47 -11.73 16.54 -14.38
N SER A 48 -10.72 16.96 -13.63
CA SER A 48 -10.88 17.80 -12.45
C SER A 48 -11.04 19.31 -12.74
N ARG A 49 -10.85 19.73 -13.98
CA ARG A 49 -10.97 21.15 -14.40
C ARG A 49 -12.38 21.58 -14.80
N GLY A 50 -13.32 20.65 -14.93
CA GLY A 50 -14.72 20.96 -15.27
C GLY A 50 -15.54 21.47 -14.08
N PRO A 51 -16.79 21.98 -14.33
CA PRO A 51 -17.66 22.51 -13.28
C PRO A 51 -17.96 21.52 -12.14
N ALA A 52 -17.99 20.21 -12.43
CA ALA A 52 -18.17 19.14 -11.46
C ALA A 52 -16.86 18.64 -10.84
N GLY A 53 -15.71 19.18 -11.26
CA GLY A 53 -14.39 18.66 -10.90
C GLY A 53 -14.10 18.67 -9.40
N ALA A 54 -14.53 19.73 -8.71
CA ALA A 54 -14.35 19.84 -7.26
C ALA A 54 -15.12 18.76 -6.49
N ALA A 55 -16.37 18.46 -6.89
CA ALA A 55 -17.19 17.42 -6.27
C ALA A 55 -16.61 16.02 -6.54
N VAL A 56 -16.13 15.76 -7.75
CA VAL A 56 -15.47 14.49 -8.13
C VAL A 56 -14.19 14.27 -7.31
N LEU A 57 -13.39 15.32 -7.14
CA LEU A 57 -12.17 15.24 -6.31
C LEU A 57 -12.49 15.02 -4.84
N ALA A 58 -13.51 15.69 -4.31
CA ALA A 58 -13.96 15.50 -2.92
C ALA A 58 -14.42 14.07 -2.68
N ALA A 59 -15.22 13.50 -3.60
CA ALA A 59 -15.65 12.11 -3.54
C ALA A 59 -14.47 11.13 -3.64
N ALA A 60 -13.52 11.37 -4.54
CA ALA A 60 -12.32 10.54 -4.68
C ALA A 60 -11.44 10.58 -3.42
N ARG A 61 -11.29 11.75 -2.80
CA ARG A 61 -10.59 11.91 -1.52
C ARG A 61 -11.29 11.14 -0.41
N ALA A 62 -12.61 11.30 -0.27
CA ALA A 62 -13.39 10.58 0.74
C ALA A 62 -13.25 9.06 0.59
N ALA A 63 -13.34 8.54 -0.65
CA ALA A 63 -13.12 7.13 -0.93
C ALA A 63 -11.68 6.67 -0.62
N ALA A 64 -10.68 7.52 -0.80
CA ALA A 64 -9.29 7.21 -0.43
C ALA A 64 -9.09 7.14 1.09
N VAL A 65 -9.68 8.08 1.83
CA VAL A 65 -9.66 8.09 3.31
C VAL A 65 -10.34 6.84 3.86
N GLU A 66 -11.51 6.46 3.32
CA GLU A 66 -12.22 5.25 3.75
C GLU A 66 -11.43 3.96 3.46
N ARG A 67 -10.78 3.87 2.28
CA ARG A 67 -9.89 2.74 1.97
C ARG A 67 -8.70 2.66 2.91
N LEU A 68 -8.12 3.80 3.29
CA LEU A 68 -7.04 3.85 4.26
C LEU A 68 -7.52 3.34 5.62
N ARG A 69 -8.68 3.82 6.09
CA ARG A 69 -9.29 3.40 7.34
C ARG A 69 -9.53 1.89 7.36
N LEU A 70 -10.18 1.35 6.33
CA LEU A 70 -10.42 -0.10 6.20
C LEU A 70 -9.12 -0.92 6.19
N ALA A 71 -8.07 -0.43 5.55
CA ALA A 71 -6.77 -1.10 5.53
C ALA A 71 -6.13 -1.14 6.93
N LEU A 72 -6.25 -0.06 7.71
CA LEU A 72 -5.76 0.02 9.09
C LEU A 72 -6.57 -0.86 10.04
N ASP A 73 -7.90 -0.81 9.94
CA ASP A 73 -8.81 -1.64 10.73
C ASP A 73 -8.59 -3.14 10.45
N THR A 74 -8.39 -3.50 9.18
CA THR A 74 -8.10 -4.88 8.77
C THR A 74 -6.75 -5.37 9.31
N ALA A 75 -5.73 -4.49 9.32
CA ALA A 75 -4.40 -4.88 9.75
C ALA A 75 -4.25 -4.92 11.27
N PHE A 76 -4.82 -3.96 11.98
CA PHE A 76 -4.52 -3.76 13.41
C PHE A 76 -5.73 -3.98 14.32
N GLY A 77 -6.95 -3.94 13.78
CA GLY A 77 -8.17 -4.06 14.58
C GLY A 77 -8.24 -3.06 15.74
N ALA A 78 -8.97 -3.42 16.79
CA ALA A 78 -9.13 -2.57 17.96
C ALA A 78 -7.86 -2.38 18.82
N GLY A 79 -6.87 -3.27 18.68
CA GLY A 79 -5.62 -3.22 19.45
C GLY A 79 -4.60 -2.22 18.94
N GLY A 80 -4.79 -1.72 17.73
CA GLY A 80 -3.87 -0.79 17.08
C GLY A 80 -2.48 -1.38 16.82
N PRO A 81 -1.55 -0.60 16.24
CA PRO A 81 -0.20 -1.06 15.90
C PRO A 81 0.78 -1.11 17.09
N GLY A 82 0.39 -0.62 18.29
CA GLY A 82 1.26 -0.53 19.46
C GLY A 82 2.33 0.58 19.38
N VAL A 83 2.17 1.52 18.46
CA VAL A 83 3.01 2.73 18.28
C VAL A 83 2.11 3.89 17.87
N THR A 84 2.63 5.12 17.94
CA THR A 84 1.94 6.28 17.38
C THR A 84 1.75 6.09 15.88
N LEU A 85 0.51 6.18 15.40
CA LEU A 85 0.14 5.98 14.01
C LEU A 85 -0.46 7.24 13.42
N GLU A 86 0.02 7.62 12.23
CA GLU A 86 -0.56 8.68 11.41
C GLU A 86 -0.93 8.12 10.03
N GLY A 87 -2.15 8.41 9.57
CA GLY A 87 -2.68 7.97 8.28
C GLY A 87 -2.86 9.14 7.31
N HIS A 88 -2.24 9.05 6.13
CA HIS A 88 -2.25 10.10 5.12
C HIS A 88 -2.84 9.61 3.79
N ALA A 89 -3.95 10.23 3.35
CA ALA A 89 -4.47 10.05 2.00
C ALA A 89 -3.98 11.20 1.11
N VAL A 90 -2.98 10.93 0.26
CA VAL A 90 -2.25 11.93 -0.52
C VAL A 90 -2.65 11.87 -1.99
N ARG A 91 -2.97 13.02 -2.62
CA ARG A 91 -3.21 13.11 -4.06
C ARG A 91 -1.89 13.19 -4.82
N ALA A 92 -1.35 12.03 -5.19
CA ALA A 92 -0.11 11.92 -5.93
C ALA A 92 0.01 10.53 -6.59
N THR A 93 1.09 10.30 -7.34
CA THR A 93 1.50 8.93 -7.67
C THR A 93 2.03 8.24 -6.42
N ALA A 94 1.88 6.92 -6.34
CA ALA A 94 2.26 6.17 -5.13
C ALA A 94 3.75 6.35 -4.75
N GLY A 95 4.64 6.36 -5.76
CA GLY A 95 6.08 6.54 -5.51
C GLY A 95 6.40 7.94 -4.97
N ALA A 96 5.86 8.99 -5.57
CA ALA A 96 6.08 10.36 -5.13
C ALA A 96 5.52 10.60 -3.72
N ALA A 97 4.27 10.18 -3.46
CA ALA A 97 3.66 10.33 -2.13
C ALA A 97 4.48 9.67 -1.01
N LEU A 98 5.11 8.53 -1.30
CA LEU A 98 5.92 7.81 -0.33
C LEU A 98 7.28 8.49 -0.08
N VAL A 99 7.94 8.95 -1.13
CA VAL A 99 9.22 9.65 -1.01
C VAL A 99 9.03 11.00 -0.31
N ASP A 100 7.96 11.73 -0.64
CA ASP A 100 7.64 13.03 -0.04
C ASP A 100 7.22 12.92 1.45
N ALA A 101 6.76 11.74 1.90
CA ALA A 101 6.42 11.48 3.30
C ALA A 101 7.64 11.20 4.20
N VAL A 102 8.80 10.92 3.61
CA VAL A 102 10.06 10.74 4.31
C VAL A 102 10.67 12.10 4.64
N ASP A 103 11.14 12.27 5.88
CA ASP A 103 11.70 13.54 6.37
C ASP A 103 13.23 13.57 6.26
N GLY A 104 13.89 12.42 6.34
CA GLY A 104 15.34 12.36 6.31
C GLY A 104 15.94 10.97 6.24
N PRO A 105 17.28 10.87 6.26
CA PRO A 105 18.01 9.61 6.07
C PRO A 105 17.82 8.60 7.22
N GLU A 106 17.39 9.06 8.38
CA GLU A 106 17.18 8.21 9.57
C GLU A 106 15.81 7.52 9.57
N ASP A 107 14.92 7.93 8.65
CA ASP A 107 13.62 7.28 8.46
C ASP A 107 13.77 5.91 7.79
N LEU A 108 12.69 5.13 7.78
CA LEU A 108 12.62 3.87 7.04
C LEU A 108 11.39 3.88 6.15
N LEU A 109 11.59 3.64 4.87
CA LEU A 109 10.49 3.48 3.92
C LEU A 109 10.19 2.00 3.68
N VAL A 110 8.96 1.55 3.96
CA VAL A 110 8.50 0.17 3.78
C VAL A 110 7.54 0.07 2.60
N VAL A 111 7.84 -0.81 1.65
CA VAL A 111 7.04 -0.97 0.43
C VAL A 111 6.71 -2.44 0.20
N GLY A 112 5.44 -2.75 0.03
CA GLY A 112 5.02 -4.08 -0.41
C GLY A 112 5.37 -4.31 -1.89
N THR A 113 5.92 -5.48 -2.23
CA THR A 113 6.24 -5.82 -3.62
C THR A 113 5.02 -6.24 -4.45
N GLY A 114 3.84 -6.36 -3.82
CA GLY A 114 2.56 -6.65 -4.45
C GLY A 114 2.49 -8.02 -5.14
N ALA A 115 1.35 -8.70 -5.03
CA ALA A 115 1.09 -10.00 -5.68
C ALA A 115 0.65 -9.86 -7.16
N ARG A 116 0.92 -8.75 -7.82
CA ARG A 116 0.48 -8.53 -9.21
C ARG A 116 1.33 -9.36 -10.18
N GLY A 117 0.66 -10.22 -10.97
CA GLY A 117 1.28 -11.14 -11.92
C GLY A 117 2.32 -10.49 -12.85
N ALA A 118 3.26 -11.30 -13.34
CA ALA A 118 4.45 -10.90 -14.08
C ALA A 118 4.18 -9.95 -15.26
N ILE A 119 3.04 -10.08 -15.93
CA ILE A 119 2.66 -9.28 -17.11
C ILE A 119 2.38 -7.80 -16.75
N ARG A 120 1.83 -7.51 -15.57
CA ARG A 120 1.59 -6.13 -15.13
C ARG A 120 2.86 -5.42 -14.62
N ARG A 121 3.89 -6.17 -14.25
CA ARG A 121 5.20 -5.62 -13.85
C ARG A 121 5.95 -4.96 -15.02
N LEU A 122 5.71 -5.42 -16.24
CA LEU A 122 6.36 -4.89 -17.45
C LEU A 122 5.76 -3.55 -17.92
N LEU A 123 4.50 -3.27 -17.59
CA LEU A 123 3.76 -2.12 -18.13
C LEU A 123 3.60 -0.93 -17.16
N ARG A 124 3.97 -1.06 -15.89
CA ARG A 124 3.93 0.06 -14.92
C ARG A 124 5.21 0.12 -14.10
N PRO A 125 5.79 1.32 -13.92
CA PRO A 125 6.92 1.51 -13.02
C PRO A 125 6.57 0.93 -11.64
N SER A 126 7.43 0.03 -11.14
CA SER A 126 7.28 -0.52 -9.79
C SER A 126 7.45 0.60 -8.78
N VAL A 127 6.48 0.78 -7.88
CA VAL A 127 6.57 1.73 -6.76
C VAL A 127 7.85 1.48 -5.96
N ALA A 128 8.18 0.21 -5.72
CA ALA A 128 9.41 -0.16 -5.01
C ALA A 128 10.67 0.31 -5.75
N ARG A 129 10.72 0.17 -7.08
CA ARG A 129 11.86 0.66 -7.88
C ARG A 129 11.97 2.18 -7.82
N TYR A 130 10.84 2.89 -7.89
CA TYR A 130 10.84 4.34 -7.76
C TYR A 130 11.36 4.77 -6.39
N CYS A 131 10.86 4.17 -5.30
CA CYS A 131 11.31 4.45 -3.95
C CYS A 131 12.81 4.16 -3.77
N LEU A 132 13.31 3.02 -4.27
CA LEU A 132 14.73 2.67 -4.21
C LEU A 132 15.63 3.67 -4.94
N ALA A 133 15.14 4.31 -6.00
CA ALA A 133 15.89 5.27 -6.77
C ALA A 133 15.86 6.70 -6.20
N HIS A 134 14.82 7.06 -5.42
CA HIS A 134 14.56 8.45 -5.06
C HIS A 134 14.43 8.71 -3.55
N ALA A 135 14.27 7.66 -2.72
CA ALA A 135 14.17 7.87 -1.28
C ALA A 135 15.53 8.27 -0.68
N PRO A 136 15.56 9.28 0.20
CA PRO A 136 16.78 9.70 0.91
C PRO A 136 17.12 8.79 2.09
N CYS A 137 16.34 7.75 2.35
CA CYS A 137 16.43 6.83 3.48
C CYS A 137 16.51 5.36 3.03
N PRO A 138 16.82 4.41 3.93
CA PRO A 138 16.72 2.99 3.64
C PRO A 138 15.30 2.57 3.22
N VAL A 139 15.22 1.66 2.22
CA VAL A 139 13.95 1.12 1.71
C VAL A 139 13.87 -0.37 1.98
N LEU A 140 12.87 -0.78 2.75
CA LEU A 140 12.56 -2.17 3.03
C LEU A 140 11.45 -2.66 2.11
N THR A 141 11.74 -3.66 1.28
CA THR A 141 10.74 -4.29 0.42
C THR A 141 10.16 -5.53 1.10
N VAL A 142 8.84 -5.61 1.17
CA VAL A 142 8.12 -6.72 1.83
C VAL A 142 7.39 -7.55 0.79
N PRO A 143 7.74 -8.83 0.62
CA PRO A 143 7.01 -9.73 -0.26
C PRO A 143 5.60 -10.01 0.31
N PRO A 144 4.62 -10.39 -0.53
CA PRO A 144 3.33 -10.85 -0.06
C PRO A 144 3.50 -12.14 0.76
N SER A 145 2.62 -12.34 1.74
CA SER A 145 2.59 -13.61 2.49
C SER A 145 2.33 -14.78 1.53
N PRO A 146 3.01 -15.94 1.69
CA PRO A 146 2.72 -17.15 0.90
C PRO A 146 1.23 -17.52 0.95
N LEU A 147 0.62 -17.51 2.12
CA LEU A 147 -0.81 -17.77 2.31
C LEU A 147 -1.69 -16.82 1.51
N GLN A 148 -1.30 -15.55 1.41
CA GLN A 148 -2.02 -14.53 0.66
C GLN A 148 -1.90 -14.76 -0.85
N ALA A 149 -0.74 -15.24 -1.30
CA ALA A 149 -0.53 -15.61 -2.70
C ALA A 149 -1.42 -16.80 -3.10
N GLU A 150 -1.59 -17.77 -2.21
CA GLU A 150 -2.50 -18.92 -2.40
C GLU A 150 -3.96 -18.49 -2.43
N LEU A 151 -4.41 -17.65 -1.49
CA LEU A 151 -5.77 -17.10 -1.48
C LEU A 151 -6.08 -16.28 -2.73
N ASP A 152 -5.14 -15.47 -3.20
CA ASP A 152 -5.28 -14.72 -4.46
C ASP A 152 -5.32 -15.66 -5.68
N ALA A 153 -4.61 -16.80 -5.64
CA ALA A 153 -4.67 -17.81 -6.69
C ALA A 153 -6.04 -18.50 -6.72
N VAL A 154 -6.56 -18.92 -5.56
CA VAL A 154 -7.90 -19.50 -5.42
C VAL A 154 -8.97 -18.53 -5.86
N HIS A 155 -8.90 -17.26 -5.42
CA HIS A 155 -9.85 -16.23 -5.82
C HIS A 155 -9.84 -16.01 -7.34
N ARG A 156 -8.68 -15.94 -7.97
CA ARG A 156 -8.57 -15.85 -9.44
C ARG A 156 -9.19 -17.05 -10.15
N ARG A 157 -8.91 -18.28 -9.68
CA ARG A 157 -9.52 -19.49 -10.22
C ARG A 157 -11.04 -19.43 -10.16
N ASN A 158 -11.60 -19.00 -9.04
CA ASN A 158 -13.05 -18.86 -8.86
C ASN A 158 -13.67 -17.79 -9.78
N VAL A 159 -13.02 -16.63 -9.91
CA VAL A 159 -13.48 -15.55 -10.81
C VAL A 159 -13.44 -15.99 -12.26
N TRP A 160 -12.43 -16.75 -12.69
CA TRP A 160 -12.28 -17.21 -14.06
C TRP A 160 -12.94 -18.59 -14.30
N ARG A 161 -13.66 -19.14 -13.30
CA ARG A 161 -14.31 -20.46 -13.36
C ARG A 161 -13.40 -21.57 -13.90
N LEU A 162 -12.11 -21.51 -13.56
CA LEU A 162 -11.16 -22.55 -13.95
C LEU A 162 -11.40 -23.82 -13.13
N PRO A 163 -11.36 -25.01 -13.74
CA PRO A 163 -11.57 -26.26 -13.01
C PRO A 163 -10.49 -26.46 -11.94
N LEU A 164 -10.93 -26.99 -10.78
CA LEU A 164 -10.02 -27.45 -9.73
C LEU A 164 -9.25 -28.66 -10.27
N ASP A 165 -7.93 -28.62 -10.23
CA ASP A 165 -7.13 -29.79 -10.55
C ASP A 165 -7.17 -30.74 -9.35
N ALA A 166 -7.81 -31.91 -9.54
CA ALA A 166 -7.99 -32.91 -8.48
C ALA A 166 -6.68 -33.49 -7.94
N ARG A 167 -5.57 -33.23 -8.61
CA ARG A 167 -4.23 -33.67 -8.19
C ARG A 167 -3.64 -32.83 -7.06
N GLU A 168 -4.09 -31.58 -6.89
CA GLU A 168 -3.64 -30.70 -5.80
C GLU A 168 -4.35 -30.97 -4.46
N LEU A 169 -5.38 -31.83 -4.44
CA LEU A 169 -6.12 -32.21 -3.23
C LEU A 169 -5.58 -33.50 -2.59
N ALA A 170 -4.54 -34.11 -3.15
CA ALA A 170 -4.01 -35.42 -2.73
C ALA A 170 -2.62 -35.35 -2.06
N GLU A 171 -2.10 -34.15 -1.76
CA GLU A 171 -0.94 -33.91 -0.89
C GLU A 171 -1.42 -33.23 0.39
#